data_b531e9fd744b29d477f421107c56c566
#
_entry.id   b531e9fd744b29d477f421107c56c566
#
_cell.length_a   1.000
_cell.length_b   1.000
_cell.length_c   1.000
_cell.angle_alpha   90.00
_cell.angle_beta   90.00
_cell.angle_gamma   90.00
#
_symmetry.space_group_name_H-M   'P 1'
#
loop_
_entity.id
_entity.type
_entity.pdbx_description
1 polymer ?
#
loop_
_entity_poly.entity_id
_entity_poly.type
_entity_poly.pdbx_seq_one_letter_code
_entity_poly.pdbx_strand_id
1 'polypeptide(L)'
;MTLPRSTLVSLVDTPYYHCIGRCVRRAFLCGDDPLSGRNFDHRKEHIRERLARLADTFAIDICAYALMSNHYHLVLRVDPVSAQAWTDRAVIERWRNLYTGPAFLTDYLSQKPLDPMDQARLLELVPIWRHRLADLSWFMRCLNEHIARRANAEDDCTGRFWEGRFKSQALLDDAALLVVMAYVDLNPVRAGLASSIEGSTFTSGQQRLFAVTQQAPRATDSPKPRLLPFAQAIRGDEDTGLPFNLQDYLDLLDASGRAAHPNKLGVIPATTPKLLAALDLDTNNWLAAVCELPARFQLFIGAPHRLRELAQRKGWRWVRGQAAARRLYTRATE
;
A
#
# COMPACT_ATOMS: atom_id res chain seq x y z
N MET A 1 21.91 12.16 -1.33
CA MET A 1 21.28 12.24 -2.66
C MET A 1 20.08 11.29 -2.72
N THR A 2 18.96 11.74 -3.26
CA THR A 2 17.79 10.87 -3.47
C THR A 2 17.99 10.03 -4.73
N LEU A 3 17.86 8.71 -4.61
CA LEU A 3 17.96 7.80 -5.76
C LEU A 3 16.83 8.05 -6.78
N PRO A 4 17.08 7.81 -8.08
CA PRO A 4 16.05 7.82 -9.12
C PRO A 4 14.93 6.82 -8.82
N ARG A 5 13.70 7.11 -9.23
CA ARG A 5 12.56 6.20 -8.99
C ARG A 5 12.76 4.85 -9.70
N SER A 6 13.31 4.85 -10.90
CA SER A 6 13.66 3.64 -11.66
C SER A 6 14.63 2.69 -10.92
N THR A 7 15.43 3.22 -10.00
CA THR A 7 16.30 2.40 -9.14
C THR A 7 15.55 1.76 -7.98
N LEU A 8 14.49 2.44 -7.49
CA LEU A 8 13.72 2.05 -6.31
C LEU A 8 12.50 1.18 -6.64
N VAL A 9 11.96 1.32 -7.86
CA VAL A 9 10.80 0.58 -8.35
C VAL A 9 11.21 -0.20 -9.59
N SER A 10 11.23 -1.51 -9.49
CA SER A 10 11.63 -2.44 -10.54
C SER A 10 10.79 -3.71 -10.41
N LEU A 11 9.91 -3.95 -11.37
CA LEU A 11 9.03 -5.13 -11.38
C LEU A 11 9.81 -6.44 -11.62
N VAL A 12 11.07 -6.35 -12.07
CA VAL A 12 11.99 -7.49 -12.13
C VAL A 12 12.40 -7.95 -10.74
N ASP A 13 12.46 -7.01 -9.77
CA ASP A 13 12.86 -7.31 -8.41
C ASP A 13 11.68 -7.83 -7.58
N THR A 14 10.50 -7.19 -7.69
CA THR A 14 9.26 -7.54 -6.99
C THR A 14 8.08 -6.73 -7.53
N PRO A 15 6.84 -7.25 -7.49
CA PRO A 15 5.65 -6.46 -7.71
C PRO A 15 5.19 -5.69 -6.46
N TYR A 16 5.70 -5.98 -5.26
CA TYR A 16 5.20 -5.47 -3.98
C TYR A 16 6.02 -4.29 -3.44
N TYR A 17 5.33 -3.22 -3.06
CA TYR A 17 5.95 -2.00 -2.56
C TYR A 17 5.23 -1.43 -1.35
N HIS A 18 5.98 -1.06 -0.32
CA HIS A 18 5.50 -0.24 0.77
C HIS A 18 5.73 1.23 0.45
N CYS A 19 4.65 2.00 0.35
CA CYS A 19 4.66 3.42 0.01
C CYS A 19 4.23 4.27 1.21
N ILE A 20 4.94 5.38 1.44
CA ILE A 20 4.69 6.29 2.57
C ILE A 20 4.60 7.72 2.03
N GLY A 21 3.50 8.40 2.32
CA GLY A 21 3.35 9.83 2.11
C GLY A 21 3.25 10.56 3.45
N ARG A 22 4.05 11.61 3.66
CA ARG A 22 4.06 12.40 4.89
C ARG A 22 3.87 13.88 4.57
N CYS A 23 2.95 14.54 5.29
CA CYS A 23 2.72 15.97 5.13
C CYS A 23 3.81 16.79 5.84
N VAL A 24 3.97 18.04 5.44
CA VAL A 24 4.92 18.97 6.06
C VAL A 24 4.57 19.19 7.53
N ARG A 25 5.55 19.58 8.34
CA ARG A 25 5.37 19.94 9.74
C ARG A 25 4.25 20.96 9.89
N ARG A 26 3.31 20.84 10.75
CA ARG A 26 2.14 21.71 11.01
C ARG A 26 0.97 21.52 10.03
N ALA A 27 1.11 20.84 8.89
CA ALA A 27 -0.05 20.40 8.15
C ALA A 27 -0.51 19.08 8.76
N PHE A 28 -1.70 19.08 9.34
CA PHE A 28 -2.31 17.83 9.77
C PHE A 28 -2.98 17.18 8.57
N LEU A 29 -2.59 15.95 8.28
CA LEU A 29 -3.28 15.17 7.28
C LEU A 29 -4.69 14.86 7.78
N CYS A 30 -4.79 14.43 9.05
CA CYS A 30 -6.03 14.06 9.73
C CYS A 30 -5.86 14.28 11.25
N GLY A 31 -6.98 14.20 12.00
CA GLY A 31 -6.99 14.28 13.46
C GLY A 31 -7.10 15.71 13.99
N ASP A 32 -6.89 15.85 15.29
CA ASP A 32 -6.97 17.15 15.98
C ASP A 32 -5.70 17.96 15.76
N ASP A 33 -5.87 19.22 15.37
CA ASP A 33 -4.79 20.19 15.33
C ASP A 33 -4.78 21.01 16.64
N PRO A 34 -3.82 20.79 17.53
CA PRO A 34 -3.77 21.51 18.81
C PRO A 34 -3.50 23.01 18.66
N LEU A 35 -3.04 23.49 17.48
CA LEU A 35 -2.75 24.91 17.27
C LEU A 35 -4.00 25.68 16.84
N SER A 36 -4.80 25.11 15.94
CA SER A 36 -6.03 25.75 15.44
C SER A 36 -7.28 25.29 16.18
N GLY A 37 -7.20 24.21 16.99
CA GLY A 37 -8.35 23.58 17.62
C GLY A 37 -9.29 22.86 16.63
N ARG A 38 -8.92 22.76 15.35
CA ARG A 38 -9.74 22.11 14.31
C ARG A 38 -9.47 20.61 14.27
N ASN A 39 -10.52 19.83 14.00
CA ASN A 39 -10.43 18.40 13.72
C ASN A 39 -10.48 18.17 12.19
N PHE A 40 -9.54 17.38 11.68
CA PHE A 40 -9.40 17.03 10.27
C PHE A 40 -9.68 15.55 9.98
N ASP A 41 -10.37 14.82 10.86
CA ASP A 41 -10.62 13.38 10.69
C ASP A 41 -11.47 13.05 9.45
N HIS A 42 -12.35 13.98 9.01
CA HIS A 42 -13.08 13.85 7.76
C HIS A 42 -12.17 13.67 6.53
N ARG A 43 -10.91 14.11 6.59
CA ARG A 43 -9.93 13.89 5.52
C ARG A 43 -9.57 12.42 5.33
N LYS A 44 -9.65 11.59 6.40
CA LYS A 44 -9.45 10.14 6.29
C LYS A 44 -10.48 9.50 5.37
N GLU A 45 -11.74 9.93 5.46
CA GLU A 45 -12.81 9.48 4.57
C GLU A 45 -12.49 9.83 3.11
N HIS A 46 -12.12 11.08 2.84
CA HIS A 46 -11.77 11.51 1.49
C HIS A 46 -10.56 10.78 0.90
N ILE A 47 -9.57 10.45 1.74
CA ILE A 47 -8.41 9.66 1.31
C ILE A 47 -8.86 8.22 1.01
N ARG A 48 -9.71 7.63 1.84
CA ARG A 48 -10.26 6.28 1.67
C ARG A 48 -11.09 6.17 0.39
N GLU A 49 -11.97 7.13 0.13
CA GLU A 49 -12.74 7.24 -1.13
C GLU A 49 -11.81 7.34 -2.36
N ARG A 50 -10.77 8.17 -2.26
CA ARG A 50 -9.80 8.30 -3.35
C ARG A 50 -9.04 7.00 -3.57
N LEU A 51 -8.62 6.30 -2.51
CA LEU A 51 -7.98 4.99 -2.62
C LEU A 51 -8.90 3.96 -3.27
N ALA A 52 -10.19 3.92 -2.90
CA ALA A 52 -11.17 3.05 -3.53
C ALA A 52 -11.25 3.29 -5.04
N ARG A 53 -11.40 4.56 -5.45
CA ARG A 53 -11.45 4.93 -6.87
C ARG A 53 -10.16 4.58 -7.62
N LEU A 54 -8.99 4.74 -7.00
CA LEU A 54 -7.71 4.38 -7.62
C LEU A 54 -7.54 2.87 -7.75
N ALA A 55 -7.96 2.08 -6.74
CA ALA A 55 -7.91 0.62 -6.78
C ALA A 55 -8.80 0.03 -7.90
N ASP A 56 -9.94 0.68 -8.22
CA ASP A 56 -10.81 0.27 -9.33
C ASP A 56 -10.28 0.74 -10.70
N THR A 57 -9.41 1.74 -10.71
CA THR A 57 -8.92 2.37 -11.95
C THR A 57 -7.59 1.79 -12.42
N PHE A 58 -6.63 1.62 -11.52
CA PHE A 58 -5.29 1.15 -11.83
C PHE A 58 -5.20 -0.38 -11.82
N ALA A 59 -4.22 -0.93 -12.53
CA ALA A 59 -3.76 -2.30 -12.36
C ALA A 59 -2.79 -2.38 -11.17
N ILE A 60 -3.25 -1.90 -10.02
CA ILE A 60 -2.48 -1.86 -8.78
C ILE A 60 -3.42 -2.22 -7.64
N ASP A 61 -3.10 -3.31 -6.96
CA ASP A 61 -3.87 -3.80 -5.83
C ASP A 61 -3.38 -3.21 -4.51
N ILE A 62 -4.30 -3.02 -3.58
CA ILE A 62 -3.99 -2.60 -2.22
C ILE A 62 -3.90 -3.84 -1.33
N CYS A 63 -2.70 -4.17 -0.87
CA CYS A 63 -2.46 -5.28 0.06
C CYS A 63 -2.74 -4.87 1.51
N ALA A 64 -2.29 -3.67 1.91
CA ALA A 64 -2.56 -3.10 3.23
C ALA A 64 -2.55 -1.57 3.18
N TYR A 65 -3.25 -0.92 4.11
CA TYR A 65 -3.19 0.52 4.30
C TYR A 65 -3.43 0.93 5.75
N ALA A 66 -2.85 2.07 6.14
CA ALA A 66 -3.14 2.77 7.39
C ALA A 66 -3.07 4.29 7.17
N LEU A 67 -4.12 5.01 7.59
CA LEU A 67 -4.20 6.47 7.52
C LEU A 67 -3.97 7.05 8.91
N MET A 68 -2.83 7.71 9.10
CA MET A 68 -2.38 8.30 10.36
C MET A 68 -2.61 9.82 10.37
N SER A 69 -2.37 10.48 11.50
CA SER A 69 -2.61 11.92 11.65
C SER A 69 -1.77 12.80 10.73
N ASN A 70 -0.53 12.42 10.40
CA ASN A 70 0.37 13.25 9.57
C ASN A 70 1.04 12.48 8.41
N HIS A 71 0.69 11.21 8.21
CA HIS A 71 1.20 10.39 7.12
C HIS A 71 0.26 9.22 6.87
N TYR A 72 0.48 8.52 5.77
CA TYR A 72 -0.18 7.25 5.46
C TYR A 72 0.83 6.21 5.03
N HIS A 73 0.46 4.95 5.20
CA HIS A 73 1.17 3.78 4.70
C HIS A 73 0.28 3.02 3.72
N LEU A 74 0.85 2.57 2.61
CA LEU A 74 0.21 1.68 1.65
C LEU A 74 1.15 0.54 1.32
N VAL A 75 0.64 -0.69 1.31
CA VAL A 75 1.31 -1.83 0.68
C VAL A 75 0.57 -2.13 -0.60
N LEU A 76 1.27 -2.03 -1.74
CA LEU A 76 0.69 -2.09 -3.08
C LEU A 76 1.34 -3.21 -3.87
N ARG A 77 0.55 -3.92 -4.70
CA ARG A 77 1.01 -4.85 -5.73
C ARG A 77 0.75 -4.23 -7.10
N VAL A 78 1.78 -4.11 -7.92
CA VAL A 78 1.64 -3.69 -9.32
C VAL A 78 1.40 -4.92 -10.18
N ASP A 79 0.34 -4.92 -10.98
CA ASP A 79 -0.05 -6.03 -11.85
C ASP A 79 -0.07 -5.61 -13.34
N PRO A 80 1.10 -5.57 -13.99
CA PRO A 80 1.19 -5.18 -15.39
C PRO A 80 0.52 -6.21 -16.32
N VAL A 81 0.39 -7.47 -15.90
CA VAL A 81 -0.25 -8.52 -16.71
C VAL A 81 -1.72 -8.22 -16.90
N SER A 82 -2.43 -7.88 -15.82
CA SER A 82 -3.83 -7.43 -15.91
C SER A 82 -3.98 -6.21 -16.82
N ALA A 83 -3.08 -5.22 -16.73
CA ALA A 83 -3.14 -4.04 -17.59
C ALA A 83 -2.96 -4.39 -19.09
N GLN A 84 -2.12 -5.36 -19.42
CA GLN A 84 -1.94 -5.83 -20.80
C GLN A 84 -3.17 -6.57 -21.33
N ALA A 85 -3.90 -7.27 -20.47
CA ALA A 85 -5.11 -7.99 -20.84
C ALA A 85 -6.33 -7.07 -21.10
N TRP A 86 -6.31 -5.80 -20.68
CA TRP A 86 -7.41 -4.88 -20.91
C TRP A 86 -7.57 -4.54 -22.39
N THR A 87 -8.81 -4.46 -22.85
CA THR A 87 -9.13 -3.88 -24.17
C THR A 87 -8.82 -2.38 -24.18
N ASP A 88 -8.64 -1.80 -25.36
CA ASP A 88 -8.42 -0.35 -25.51
C ASP A 88 -9.57 0.45 -24.94
N ARG A 89 -10.81 -0.02 -25.13
CA ARG A 89 -12.01 0.56 -24.51
C ARG A 89 -11.89 0.59 -22.98
N ALA A 90 -11.50 -0.52 -22.35
CA ALA A 90 -11.34 -0.61 -20.91
C ALA A 90 -10.24 0.33 -20.39
N VAL A 91 -9.15 0.51 -21.13
CA VAL A 91 -8.09 1.48 -20.82
C VAL A 91 -8.63 2.91 -20.85
N ILE A 92 -9.40 3.27 -21.87
CA ILE A 92 -9.99 4.59 -22.04
C ILE A 92 -11.00 4.89 -20.92
N GLU A 93 -11.90 3.95 -20.63
CA GLU A 93 -12.88 4.08 -19.55
C GLU A 93 -12.20 4.29 -18.19
N ARG A 94 -11.17 3.51 -17.87
CA ARG A 94 -10.35 3.67 -16.65
C ARG A 94 -9.63 5.02 -16.62
N TRP A 95 -9.03 5.44 -17.73
CA TRP A 95 -8.36 6.73 -17.81
C TRP A 95 -9.33 7.89 -17.57
N ARG A 96 -10.54 7.82 -18.14
CA ARG A 96 -11.60 8.83 -17.95
C ARG A 96 -12.15 8.91 -16.52
N ASN A 97 -11.96 7.89 -15.69
CA ASN A 97 -12.25 8.01 -14.26
C ASN A 97 -11.38 9.05 -13.57
N LEU A 98 -10.23 9.40 -14.14
CA LEU A 98 -9.25 10.32 -13.56
C LEU A 98 -9.15 11.65 -14.30
N TYR A 99 -9.29 11.61 -15.63
CA TYR A 99 -9.01 12.73 -16.53
C TYR A 99 -10.08 12.82 -17.62
N THR A 100 -10.46 14.03 -18.02
CA THR A 100 -11.45 14.24 -19.10
C THR A 100 -10.97 13.67 -20.43
N GLY A 101 -9.71 13.91 -20.78
CA GLY A 101 -9.15 13.49 -22.06
C GLY A 101 -9.66 14.29 -23.27
N PRO A 102 -9.22 13.94 -24.49
CA PRO A 102 -9.67 14.55 -25.74
C PRO A 102 -11.17 14.31 -26.02
N ALA A 103 -11.82 15.23 -26.71
CA ALA A 103 -13.27 15.20 -26.99
C ALA A 103 -13.70 13.97 -27.81
N PHE A 104 -12.89 13.52 -28.78
CA PHE A 104 -13.18 12.36 -29.62
C PHE A 104 -13.38 11.04 -28.86
N LEU A 105 -12.90 10.95 -27.61
CA LEU A 105 -13.11 9.77 -26.77
C LEU A 105 -14.58 9.52 -26.48
N THR A 106 -15.41 10.57 -26.44
CA THR A 106 -16.85 10.44 -26.26
C THR A 106 -17.49 9.76 -27.46
N ASP A 107 -17.06 10.11 -28.66
CA ASP A 107 -17.52 9.50 -29.91
C ASP A 107 -17.04 8.04 -30.01
N TYR A 108 -15.77 7.76 -29.69
CA TYR A 108 -15.25 6.40 -29.61
C TYR A 108 -16.06 5.50 -28.66
N LEU A 109 -16.32 5.97 -27.43
CA LEU A 109 -17.08 5.21 -26.45
C LEU A 109 -18.55 5.02 -26.84
N SER A 110 -19.08 5.96 -27.62
CA SER A 110 -20.44 5.87 -28.21
C SER A 110 -20.47 5.08 -29.52
N GLN A 111 -19.37 4.44 -29.91
CA GLN A 111 -19.21 3.64 -31.14
C GLN A 111 -19.47 4.45 -32.42
N LYS A 112 -19.28 5.75 -32.41
CA LYS A 112 -19.30 6.57 -33.59
C LYS A 112 -17.97 6.45 -34.35
N PRO A 113 -17.99 6.53 -35.69
CA PRO A 113 -16.77 6.53 -36.46
C PRO A 113 -15.90 7.75 -36.12
N LEU A 114 -14.59 7.52 -35.94
CA LEU A 114 -13.61 8.57 -35.78
C LEU A 114 -13.05 8.95 -37.14
N ASP A 115 -12.66 10.20 -37.30
CA ASP A 115 -11.86 10.58 -38.45
C ASP A 115 -10.44 9.96 -38.39
N PRO A 116 -9.68 9.91 -39.53
CA PRO A 116 -8.38 9.25 -39.54
C PRO A 116 -7.35 9.86 -38.59
N MET A 117 -7.42 11.17 -38.35
CA MET A 117 -6.49 11.86 -37.42
C MET A 117 -6.77 11.50 -35.99
N ASP A 118 -8.03 11.48 -35.57
CA ASP A 118 -8.44 11.07 -34.21
C ASP A 118 -8.18 9.59 -33.96
N GLN A 119 -8.35 8.74 -35.00
CA GLN A 119 -8.00 7.33 -34.93
C GLN A 119 -6.49 7.12 -34.73
N ALA A 120 -5.64 7.83 -35.46
CA ALA A 120 -4.20 7.77 -35.28
C ALA A 120 -3.79 8.23 -33.88
N ARG A 121 -4.39 9.31 -33.39
CA ARG A 121 -4.15 9.84 -32.04
C ARG A 121 -4.58 8.88 -30.94
N LEU A 122 -5.68 8.16 -31.12
CA LEU A 122 -6.14 7.12 -30.20
C LEU A 122 -5.10 6.00 -30.07
N LEU A 123 -4.57 5.51 -31.19
CA LEU A 123 -3.54 4.46 -31.23
C LEU A 123 -2.24 4.88 -30.53
N GLU A 124 -1.89 6.16 -30.52
CA GLU A 124 -0.76 6.68 -29.77
C GLU A 124 -1.04 6.79 -28.26
N LEU A 125 -2.24 7.22 -27.88
CA LEU A 125 -2.58 7.53 -26.49
C LEU A 125 -2.85 6.30 -25.63
N VAL A 126 -3.53 5.29 -26.18
CA VAL A 126 -3.94 4.11 -25.42
C VAL A 126 -2.77 3.33 -24.83
N PRO A 127 -1.68 3.05 -25.56
CA PRO A 127 -0.50 2.40 -24.97
C PRO A 127 0.14 3.22 -23.84
N ILE A 128 0.17 4.54 -23.98
CA ILE A 128 0.68 5.45 -22.94
C ILE A 128 -0.18 5.38 -21.69
N TRP A 129 -1.51 5.41 -21.81
CA TRP A 129 -2.42 5.33 -20.68
C TRP A 129 -2.38 3.95 -20.02
N ARG A 130 -2.33 2.88 -20.81
CA ARG A 130 -2.16 1.50 -20.32
C ARG A 130 -0.92 1.38 -19.44
N HIS A 131 0.21 1.88 -19.91
CA HIS A 131 1.46 1.90 -19.14
C HIS A 131 1.31 2.73 -17.84
N ARG A 132 0.71 3.93 -17.90
CA ARG A 132 0.49 4.79 -16.74
C ARG A 132 -0.45 4.17 -15.70
N LEU A 133 -1.46 3.44 -16.15
CA LEU A 133 -2.41 2.74 -15.26
C LEU A 133 -1.79 1.52 -14.55
N ALA A 134 -0.60 1.07 -14.94
CA ALA A 134 0.20 0.05 -14.27
C ALA A 134 1.47 0.64 -13.62
N ASP A 135 1.60 1.96 -13.50
CA ASP A 135 2.79 2.63 -12.96
C ASP A 135 2.54 3.12 -11.53
N LEU A 136 3.38 2.66 -10.59
CA LEU A 136 3.31 3.02 -9.18
C LEU A 136 3.42 4.53 -8.95
N SER A 137 4.26 5.22 -9.73
CA SER A 137 4.46 6.66 -9.57
C SER A 137 3.24 7.44 -10.03
N TRP A 138 2.53 6.98 -11.06
CA TRP A 138 1.27 7.57 -11.50
C TRP A 138 0.16 7.36 -10.47
N PHE A 139 0.03 6.16 -9.90
CA PHE A 139 -0.92 5.90 -8.80
C PHE A 139 -0.68 6.87 -7.63
N MET A 140 0.56 6.92 -7.16
CA MET A 140 0.94 7.78 -6.03
C MET A 140 0.81 9.28 -6.35
N ARG A 141 1.06 9.69 -7.60
CA ARG A 141 0.79 11.04 -8.06
C ARG A 141 -0.69 11.37 -7.98
N CYS A 142 -1.56 10.52 -8.54
CA CYS A 142 -3.01 10.72 -8.55
C CYS A 142 -3.60 10.78 -7.13
N LEU A 143 -3.01 10.03 -6.19
CA LEU A 143 -3.38 10.08 -4.77
C LEU A 143 -2.91 11.39 -4.13
N ASN A 144 -1.61 11.66 -4.18
CA ASN A 144 -0.99 12.77 -3.45
C ASN A 144 -1.43 14.13 -3.96
N GLU A 145 -1.57 14.29 -5.27
CA GLU A 145 -2.03 15.54 -5.88
C GLU A 145 -3.48 15.85 -5.47
N HIS A 146 -4.35 14.83 -5.48
CA HIS A 146 -5.74 14.98 -5.05
C HIS A 146 -5.85 15.41 -3.58
N ILE A 147 -5.12 14.74 -2.69
CA ILE A 147 -5.11 15.06 -1.25
C ILE A 147 -4.59 16.47 -1.03
N ALA A 148 -3.46 16.82 -1.64
CA ALA A 148 -2.83 18.12 -1.46
C ALA A 148 -3.72 19.27 -1.94
N ARG A 149 -4.34 19.15 -3.13
CA ARG A 149 -5.25 20.17 -3.66
C ARG A 149 -6.47 20.36 -2.76
N ARG A 150 -7.06 19.28 -2.28
CA ARG A 150 -8.25 19.35 -1.42
C ARG A 150 -7.91 19.94 -0.05
N ALA A 151 -6.81 19.51 0.57
CA ALA A 151 -6.37 20.04 1.85
C ALA A 151 -5.98 21.54 1.76
N ASN A 152 -5.24 21.93 0.72
CA ASN A 152 -4.87 23.32 0.51
C ASN A 152 -6.10 24.22 0.28
N ALA A 153 -7.10 23.74 -0.48
CA ALA A 153 -8.34 24.48 -0.69
C ALA A 153 -9.16 24.62 0.61
N GLU A 154 -9.19 23.58 1.45
CA GLU A 154 -9.86 23.62 2.75
C GLU A 154 -9.16 24.54 3.76
N ASP A 155 -7.81 24.57 3.70
CA ASP A 155 -6.97 25.38 4.61
C ASP A 155 -6.78 26.81 4.08
N ASP A 156 -7.38 27.16 2.93
CA ASP A 156 -7.20 28.44 2.22
C ASP A 156 -5.72 28.82 2.07
N CYS A 157 -4.92 27.83 1.68
CA CYS A 157 -3.49 28.02 1.54
C CYS A 157 -2.96 27.52 0.18
N THR A 158 -1.82 28.06 -0.20
CA THR A 158 -1.07 27.64 -1.38
C THR A 158 0.30 27.11 -0.93
N GLY A 159 0.86 26.20 -1.73
CA GLY A 159 2.20 25.72 -1.48
C GLY A 159 2.31 24.22 -1.25
N ARG A 160 3.40 23.83 -0.63
CA ARG A 160 3.80 22.45 -0.51
C ARG A 160 3.08 21.75 0.65
N PHE A 161 2.26 20.77 0.35
CA PHE A 161 1.56 19.95 1.34
C PHE A 161 2.39 18.77 1.82
N TRP A 162 3.15 18.10 0.94
CA TRP A 162 3.97 16.93 1.26
C TRP A 162 5.43 17.30 1.57
N GLU A 163 6.07 16.63 2.52
CA GLU A 163 7.51 16.81 2.84
C GLU A 163 8.42 16.57 1.64
N GLY A 164 8.00 15.68 0.74
CA GLY A 164 8.75 15.32 -0.43
C GLY A 164 7.99 14.37 -1.34
N ARG A 165 8.72 13.72 -2.24
CA ARG A 165 8.20 12.59 -2.96
C ARG A 165 7.87 11.46 -1.98
N PHE A 166 6.84 10.66 -2.25
CA PHE A 166 6.56 9.48 -1.44
C PHE A 166 7.80 8.59 -1.32
N LYS A 167 7.99 7.98 -0.17
CA LYS A 167 9.02 6.96 0.04
C LYS A 167 8.49 5.62 -0.45
N SER A 168 9.35 4.78 -1.05
CA SER A 168 9.00 3.42 -1.43
C SER A 168 10.05 2.44 -0.93
N GLN A 169 9.61 1.30 -0.43
CA GLN A 169 10.43 0.15 -0.05
C GLN A 169 9.95 -1.05 -0.87
N ALA A 170 10.87 -1.74 -1.55
CA ALA A 170 10.56 -2.95 -2.29
C ALA A 170 10.55 -4.17 -1.35
N LEU A 171 9.52 -5.00 -1.44
CA LEU A 171 9.31 -6.20 -0.61
C LEU A 171 9.69 -7.42 -1.46
N LEU A 172 10.83 -8.04 -1.16
CA LEU A 172 11.50 -8.97 -2.07
C LEU A 172 11.02 -10.43 -1.94
N ASP A 173 10.22 -10.72 -0.92
CA ASP A 173 9.65 -12.03 -0.64
C ASP A 173 8.39 -11.95 0.23
N ASP A 174 7.70 -13.08 0.40
CA ASP A 174 6.45 -13.17 1.14
C ASP A 174 6.61 -12.84 2.63
N ALA A 175 7.74 -13.20 3.22
CA ALA A 175 8.03 -12.86 4.61
C ALA A 175 8.16 -11.33 4.80
N ALA A 176 8.83 -10.63 3.87
CA ALA A 176 8.88 -9.17 3.85
C ALA A 176 7.48 -8.56 3.68
N LEU A 177 6.65 -9.14 2.80
CA LEU A 177 5.27 -8.72 2.60
C LEU A 177 4.46 -8.85 3.90
N LEU A 178 4.53 -10.00 4.58
CA LEU A 178 3.85 -10.24 5.85
C LEU A 178 4.27 -9.25 6.94
N VAL A 179 5.58 -9.06 7.13
CA VAL A 179 6.13 -8.14 8.15
C VAL A 179 5.63 -6.73 7.92
N VAL A 180 5.66 -6.26 6.66
CA VAL A 180 5.26 -4.89 6.34
C VAL A 180 3.74 -4.71 6.41
N MET A 181 2.95 -5.68 5.99
CA MET A 181 1.50 -5.64 6.17
C MET A 181 1.14 -5.55 7.66
N ALA A 182 1.75 -6.38 8.51
CA ALA A 182 1.54 -6.32 9.96
C ALA A 182 2.00 -4.99 10.57
N TYR A 183 3.17 -4.47 10.14
CA TYR A 183 3.64 -3.14 10.53
C TYR A 183 2.61 -2.04 10.21
N VAL A 184 2.01 -2.09 9.03
CA VAL A 184 1.02 -1.11 8.57
C VAL A 184 -0.28 -1.23 9.35
N ASP A 185 -0.85 -2.43 9.47
CA ASP A 185 -2.12 -2.64 10.14
C ASP A 185 -2.05 -2.39 11.66
N LEU A 186 -0.89 -2.62 12.29
CA LEU A 186 -0.65 -2.34 13.70
C LEU A 186 -0.15 -0.91 13.98
N ASN A 187 -0.02 -0.06 12.97
CA ASN A 187 0.52 1.28 13.15
C ASN A 187 -0.25 2.11 14.20
N PRO A 188 -1.61 2.14 14.20
CA PRO A 188 -2.36 2.86 15.24
C PRO A 188 -2.15 2.29 16.64
N VAL A 189 -2.06 0.96 16.79
CA VAL A 189 -1.83 0.30 18.10
C VAL A 189 -0.45 0.66 18.64
N ARG A 190 0.57 0.58 17.80
CA ARG A 190 1.96 0.93 18.15
C ARG A 190 2.14 2.41 18.48
N ALA A 191 1.36 3.27 17.85
CA ALA A 191 1.33 4.71 18.14
C ALA A 191 0.50 5.07 19.39
N GLY A 192 -0.13 4.09 20.05
CA GLY A 192 -1.03 4.32 21.19
C GLY A 192 -2.34 5.01 20.83
N LEU A 193 -2.69 5.08 19.54
CA LEU A 193 -3.92 5.69 19.03
C LEU A 193 -5.12 4.72 19.09
N ALA A 194 -4.86 3.43 19.16
CA ALA A 194 -5.85 2.37 19.31
C ALA A 194 -5.34 1.30 20.29
N SER A 195 -6.25 0.61 20.98
CA SER A 195 -5.93 -0.48 21.91
C SER A 195 -5.98 -1.87 21.26
N SER A 196 -6.55 -1.97 20.08
CA SER A 196 -6.75 -3.23 19.35
C SER A 196 -6.87 -2.98 17.83
N ILE A 197 -6.91 -4.06 17.05
CA ILE A 197 -7.18 -4.00 15.61
C ILE A 197 -8.58 -3.46 15.33
N GLU A 198 -9.57 -3.86 16.13
CA GLU A 198 -10.96 -3.38 16.02
C GLU A 198 -11.05 -1.86 16.20
N GLY A 199 -10.28 -1.30 17.13
CA GLY A 199 -10.18 0.14 17.37
C GLY A 199 -9.31 0.87 16.36
N SER A 200 -8.55 0.17 15.52
CA SER A 200 -7.64 0.75 14.51
C SER A 200 -8.40 1.21 13.28
N THR A 201 -9.18 2.29 13.41
CA THR A 201 -9.96 2.85 12.30
C THR A 201 -9.07 3.25 11.13
N PHE A 202 -9.62 3.16 9.90
CA PHE A 202 -8.91 3.49 8.66
C PHE A 202 -7.65 2.65 8.42
N THR A 203 -7.71 1.35 8.77
CA THR A 203 -6.70 0.36 8.42
C THR A 203 -7.30 -0.80 7.65
N SER A 204 -6.46 -1.47 6.85
CA SER A 204 -6.84 -2.71 6.16
C SER A 204 -7.11 -3.87 7.13
N GLY A 205 -6.40 -3.92 8.27
CA GLY A 205 -6.61 -4.93 9.31
C GLY A 205 -8.01 -4.87 9.90
N GLN A 206 -8.49 -3.67 10.28
CA GLN A 206 -9.86 -3.47 10.74
C GLN A 206 -10.88 -3.82 9.65
N GLN A 207 -10.63 -3.37 8.40
CA GLN A 207 -11.53 -3.66 7.28
C GLN A 207 -11.69 -5.17 7.06
N ARG A 208 -10.62 -5.94 7.13
CA ARG A 208 -10.62 -7.40 7.00
C ARG A 208 -11.32 -8.09 8.17
N LEU A 209 -11.01 -7.65 9.39
CA LEU A 209 -11.64 -8.20 10.60
C LEU A 209 -13.17 -8.05 10.53
N PHE A 210 -13.67 -6.86 10.17
CA PHE A 210 -15.10 -6.62 10.06
C PHE A 210 -15.75 -7.40 8.91
N ALA A 211 -15.03 -7.64 7.81
CA ALA A 211 -15.53 -8.49 6.73
C ALA A 211 -15.74 -9.95 7.17
N VAL A 212 -14.85 -10.50 8.02
CA VAL A 212 -14.96 -11.87 8.55
C VAL A 212 -16.04 -11.96 9.63
N THR A 213 -16.12 -10.98 10.52
CA THR A 213 -17.07 -10.99 11.64
C THR A 213 -18.47 -10.53 11.24
N GLN A 214 -18.71 -10.24 9.95
CA GLN A 214 -19.99 -9.74 9.41
C GLN A 214 -20.52 -8.51 10.17
N GLN A 215 -19.66 -7.77 10.81
CA GLN A 215 -20.01 -6.49 11.41
C GLN A 215 -20.31 -5.52 10.26
N ALA A 216 -21.59 -5.24 10.05
CA ALA A 216 -22.03 -4.35 9.00
C ALA A 216 -21.38 -2.97 9.16
N PRO A 217 -20.81 -2.38 8.10
CA PRO A 217 -20.39 -0.99 8.14
C PRO A 217 -21.62 -0.12 8.46
N ARG A 218 -21.43 0.93 9.25
CA ARG A 218 -22.50 1.90 9.47
C ARG A 218 -22.89 2.51 8.12
N ALA A 219 -24.17 2.78 7.92
CA ALA A 219 -24.72 3.32 6.66
C ALA A 219 -24.06 4.66 6.20
N THR A 220 -23.29 5.31 7.07
CA THR A 220 -22.54 6.55 6.83
C THR A 220 -21.10 6.32 6.36
N ASP A 221 -20.64 5.06 6.23
CA ASP A 221 -19.27 4.79 5.85
C ASP A 221 -19.02 5.10 4.36
N SER A 222 -18.01 5.90 4.08
CA SER A 222 -17.53 6.14 2.72
C SER A 222 -17.03 4.83 2.05
N PRO A 223 -16.99 4.77 0.71
CA PRO A 223 -16.49 3.60 -0.02
C PRO A 223 -15.12 3.15 0.49
N LYS A 224 -15.00 1.85 0.78
CA LYS A 224 -13.73 1.23 1.18
C LYS A 224 -12.98 0.75 -0.05
N PRO A 225 -11.65 0.87 -0.09
CA PRO A 225 -10.87 0.34 -1.20
C PRO A 225 -10.97 -1.20 -1.24
N ARG A 226 -11.05 -1.73 -2.46
CA ARG A 226 -10.94 -3.16 -2.68
C ARG A 226 -9.52 -3.60 -2.29
N LEU A 227 -9.43 -4.52 -1.35
CA LEU A 227 -8.17 -5.12 -0.92
C LEU A 227 -7.86 -6.37 -1.74
N LEU A 228 -6.58 -6.61 -2.01
CA LEU A 228 -6.14 -7.87 -2.58
C LEU A 228 -6.56 -9.02 -1.64
N PRO A 229 -7.34 -10.01 -2.13
CA PRO A 229 -7.79 -11.13 -1.30
C PRO A 229 -6.61 -12.01 -0.91
N PHE A 230 -6.81 -12.87 0.09
CA PHE A 230 -5.87 -13.94 0.44
C PHE A 230 -6.09 -15.14 -0.50
N ALA A 231 -5.02 -15.83 -0.90
CA ALA A 231 -5.05 -16.88 -1.92
C ALA A 231 -6.09 -17.98 -1.65
N GLN A 232 -6.28 -18.40 -0.40
CA GLN A 232 -7.27 -19.40 -0.01
C GLN A 232 -8.74 -18.97 -0.11
N ALA A 233 -9.00 -17.67 -0.31
CA ALA A 233 -10.35 -17.15 -0.53
C ALA A 233 -10.77 -17.18 -2.02
N ILE A 234 -9.84 -17.46 -2.92
CA ILE A 234 -10.08 -17.48 -4.37
C ILE A 234 -10.35 -18.94 -4.79
N ARG A 235 -11.61 -19.24 -5.14
CA ARG A 235 -11.96 -20.50 -5.80
C ARG A 235 -11.62 -20.38 -7.30
N GLY A 236 -10.43 -20.81 -7.70
CA GLY A 236 -10.00 -20.81 -9.11
C GLY A 236 -8.49 -20.99 -9.23
N ASP A 237 -8.04 -21.50 -10.36
CA ASP A 237 -6.68 -22.00 -10.64
C ASP A 237 -5.58 -20.92 -10.75
N GLU A 238 -5.84 -19.65 -10.52
CA GLU A 238 -4.81 -18.61 -10.58
C GLU A 238 -4.53 -18.06 -9.18
N ASP A 239 -3.29 -18.26 -8.73
CA ASP A 239 -2.73 -17.83 -7.45
C ASP A 239 -2.47 -16.29 -7.45
N THR A 240 -3.56 -15.52 -7.61
CA THR A 240 -3.48 -14.04 -7.75
C THR A 240 -3.61 -13.30 -6.42
N GLY A 241 -3.82 -14.00 -5.30
CA GLY A 241 -4.04 -13.44 -3.97
C GLY A 241 -2.76 -13.23 -3.15
N LEU A 242 -2.95 -12.75 -1.91
CA LEU A 242 -1.88 -12.74 -0.91
C LEU A 242 -1.53 -14.17 -0.51
N PRO A 243 -0.23 -14.56 -0.44
CA PRO A 243 0.21 -15.95 -0.22
C PRO A 243 0.07 -16.40 1.24
N PHE A 244 -1.03 -16.02 1.92
CA PHE A 244 -1.29 -16.32 3.32
C PHE A 244 -2.74 -16.74 3.54
N ASN A 245 -2.99 -17.44 4.68
CA ASN A 245 -4.34 -17.64 5.18
C ASN A 245 -4.81 -16.39 5.92
N LEU A 246 -6.06 -15.95 5.65
CA LEU A 246 -6.62 -14.74 6.28
C LEU A 246 -6.78 -14.89 7.78
N GLN A 247 -7.27 -16.05 8.27
CA GLN A 247 -7.47 -16.26 9.70
C GLN A 247 -6.13 -16.30 10.45
N ASP A 248 -5.15 -17.02 9.91
CA ASP A 248 -3.80 -17.07 10.50
C ASP A 248 -3.16 -15.66 10.54
N TYR A 249 -3.43 -14.82 9.52
CA TYR A 249 -2.97 -13.43 9.51
C TYR A 249 -3.65 -12.59 10.60
N LEU A 250 -4.97 -12.70 10.76
CA LEU A 250 -5.70 -11.95 11.80
C LEU A 250 -5.31 -12.39 13.20
N ASP A 251 -5.10 -13.69 13.43
CA ASP A 251 -4.62 -14.25 14.70
C ASP A 251 -3.22 -13.72 15.04
N LEU A 252 -2.33 -13.67 14.04
CA LEU A 252 -0.98 -13.13 14.20
C LEU A 252 -1.01 -11.63 14.49
N LEU A 253 -1.88 -10.87 13.80
CA LEU A 253 -2.06 -9.44 14.06
C LEU A 253 -2.56 -9.17 15.47
N ASP A 254 -3.57 -9.92 15.95
CA ASP A 254 -4.14 -9.75 17.27
C ASP A 254 -3.12 -10.05 18.37
N ALA A 255 -2.40 -11.18 18.25
CA ALA A 255 -1.32 -11.54 19.17
C ALA A 255 -0.20 -10.49 19.17
N SER A 256 0.21 -10.02 18.00
CA SER A 256 1.25 -9.00 17.84
C SER A 256 0.79 -7.64 18.38
N GLY A 257 -0.49 -7.27 18.15
CA GLY A 257 -1.07 -6.03 18.64
C GLY A 257 -1.11 -5.98 20.19
N ARG A 258 -1.50 -7.07 20.82
CA ARG A 258 -1.45 -7.17 22.29
C ARG A 258 -0.04 -7.05 22.85
N ALA A 259 0.94 -7.63 22.17
CA ALA A 259 2.34 -7.60 22.57
C ALA A 259 3.05 -6.26 22.28
N ALA A 260 2.63 -5.56 21.23
CA ALA A 260 3.24 -4.29 20.77
C ALA A 260 2.66 -3.04 21.43
N HIS A 261 1.59 -3.16 22.24
CA HIS A 261 0.94 -2.00 22.87
C HIS A 261 1.88 -1.33 23.88
N PRO A 262 2.10 0.01 23.82
CA PRO A 262 3.09 0.71 24.66
C PRO A 262 2.94 0.51 26.17
N ASN A 263 1.71 0.29 26.63
CA ASN A 263 1.38 0.15 28.05
C ASN A 263 1.20 -1.32 28.49
N LYS A 264 1.50 -2.29 27.63
CA LYS A 264 1.36 -3.72 27.95
C LYS A 264 2.60 -4.46 27.43
N LEU A 265 3.38 -5.02 28.36
CA LEU A 265 4.41 -6.00 28.00
C LEU A 265 3.72 -7.33 27.72
N GLY A 266 3.52 -7.64 26.45
CA GLY A 266 2.96 -8.92 26.02
C GLY A 266 4.01 -9.77 25.31
N VAL A 267 3.81 -11.09 25.38
CA VAL A 267 4.59 -12.08 24.62
C VAL A 267 3.64 -12.74 23.64
N ILE A 268 4.10 -12.98 22.41
CA ILE A 268 3.34 -13.78 21.44
C ILE A 268 3.30 -15.22 21.96
N PRO A 269 2.11 -15.81 22.17
CA PRO A 269 2.02 -17.21 22.60
C PRO A 269 2.72 -18.14 21.60
N ALA A 270 3.44 -19.16 22.10
CA ALA A 270 4.15 -20.12 21.27
C ALA A 270 3.23 -20.91 20.31
N THR A 271 1.92 -20.91 20.57
CA THR A 271 0.89 -21.58 19.75
C THR A 271 0.38 -20.75 18.57
N THR A 272 0.69 -19.44 18.52
CA THR A 272 0.11 -18.50 17.56
C THR A 272 0.78 -18.50 16.17
N PRO A 273 2.03 -18.94 15.93
CA PRO A 273 2.71 -18.53 14.72
C PRO A 273 2.79 -19.59 13.63
N LYS A 274 1.67 -20.12 13.15
CA LYS A 274 1.67 -20.96 11.95
C LYS A 274 2.32 -20.25 10.75
N LEU A 275 1.99 -18.97 10.53
CA LEU A 275 2.58 -18.18 9.44
C LEU A 275 4.08 -17.91 9.65
N LEU A 276 4.51 -17.62 10.88
CA LEU A 276 5.92 -17.37 11.16
C LEU A 276 6.76 -18.63 10.90
N ALA A 277 6.26 -19.80 11.32
CA ALA A 277 6.91 -21.07 11.05
C ALA A 277 6.92 -21.44 9.57
N ALA A 278 5.81 -21.20 8.85
CA ALA A 278 5.71 -21.46 7.41
C ALA A 278 6.65 -20.61 6.56
N LEU A 279 6.99 -19.41 7.05
CA LEU A 279 7.88 -18.46 6.37
C LEU A 279 9.30 -18.44 6.96
N ASP A 280 9.65 -19.41 7.82
CA ASP A 280 10.94 -19.50 8.49
C ASP A 280 11.33 -18.18 9.24
N LEU A 281 10.36 -17.54 9.90
CA LEU A 281 10.56 -16.32 10.67
C LEU A 281 10.78 -16.60 12.16
N ASP A 282 11.72 -15.89 12.77
CA ASP A 282 12.02 -15.98 14.20
C ASP A 282 10.95 -15.23 15.02
N THR A 283 10.25 -15.96 15.88
CA THR A 283 9.17 -15.42 16.72
C THR A 283 9.65 -14.34 17.69
N ASN A 284 10.88 -14.46 18.22
CA ASN A 284 11.41 -13.48 19.18
C ASN A 284 11.80 -12.18 18.49
N ASN A 285 12.27 -12.24 17.25
CA ASN A 285 12.65 -11.07 16.45
C ASN A 285 11.47 -10.50 15.64
N TRP A 286 10.34 -11.20 15.55
CA TRP A 286 9.15 -10.75 14.84
C TRP A 286 8.62 -9.41 15.36
N LEU A 287 8.34 -9.32 16.66
CA LEU A 287 7.84 -8.07 17.28
C LEU A 287 8.80 -6.92 17.05
N ALA A 288 10.09 -7.15 17.21
CA ALA A 288 11.11 -6.14 16.97
C ALA A 288 11.14 -5.71 15.48
N ALA A 289 10.92 -6.64 14.54
CA ALA A 289 10.84 -6.32 13.12
C ALA A 289 9.58 -5.49 12.80
N VAL A 290 8.42 -5.88 13.33
CA VAL A 290 7.15 -5.15 13.16
C VAL A 290 7.18 -3.78 13.87
N CYS A 291 7.76 -3.68 15.06
CA CYS A 291 7.79 -2.42 15.81
C CYS A 291 8.84 -1.42 15.29
N GLU A 292 9.98 -1.89 14.84
CA GLU A 292 11.15 -1.05 14.51
C GLU A 292 11.51 -1.09 13.02
N LEU A 293 10.55 -1.43 12.14
CA LEU A 293 10.76 -1.60 10.70
C LEU A 293 11.61 -0.48 10.06
N PRO A 294 11.32 0.83 10.26
CA PRO A 294 12.08 1.90 9.62
C PRO A 294 13.53 2.01 10.11
N ALA A 295 13.82 1.59 11.33
CA ALA A 295 15.17 1.58 11.88
C ALA A 295 15.99 0.40 11.35
N ARG A 296 15.31 -0.71 11.06
CA ARG A 296 15.93 -1.97 10.66
C ARG A 296 16.17 -2.08 9.18
N PHE A 297 15.22 -1.60 8.36
CA PHE A 297 15.22 -1.66 6.90
C PHE A 297 15.02 -0.28 6.30
N GLN A 298 15.53 -0.05 5.08
CA GLN A 298 15.38 1.24 4.40
C GLN A 298 14.61 1.12 3.08
N LEU A 299 15.30 0.75 2.00
CA LEU A 299 14.76 0.77 0.64
C LEU A 299 14.25 -0.59 0.18
N PHE A 300 14.80 -1.65 0.76
CA PHE A 300 14.55 -3.04 0.38
C PHE A 300 14.39 -3.89 1.64
N ILE A 301 13.41 -4.77 1.62
CA ILE A 301 13.09 -5.68 2.72
C ILE A 301 13.00 -7.09 2.13
N GLY A 302 13.68 -8.05 2.74
CA GLY A 302 13.67 -9.44 2.29
C GLY A 302 14.72 -10.28 3.00
N ALA A 303 14.73 -11.56 2.68
CA ALA A 303 15.72 -12.50 3.19
C ALA A 303 17.17 -12.12 2.83
N PRO A 304 18.16 -12.54 3.63
CA PRO A 304 19.54 -12.17 3.41
C PRO A 304 20.07 -12.49 2.00
N HIS A 305 19.68 -13.63 1.43
CA HIS A 305 20.08 -14.02 0.06
C HIS A 305 19.43 -13.10 -0.98
N ARG A 306 18.14 -12.75 -0.84
CA ARG A 306 17.45 -11.81 -1.75
C ARG A 306 18.09 -10.44 -1.78
N LEU A 307 18.48 -9.94 -0.60
CA LEU A 307 19.19 -8.66 -0.49
C LEU A 307 20.59 -8.72 -1.14
N ARG A 308 21.29 -9.86 -1.06
CA ARG A 308 22.58 -10.07 -1.73
C ARG A 308 22.43 -10.12 -3.26
N GLU A 309 21.49 -10.92 -3.76
CA GLU A 309 21.17 -11.01 -5.19
C GLU A 309 20.78 -9.64 -5.79
N LEU A 310 19.97 -8.87 -5.06
CA LEU A 310 19.62 -7.52 -5.47
C LEU A 310 20.85 -6.60 -5.56
N ALA A 311 21.74 -6.65 -4.57
CA ALA A 311 22.97 -5.87 -4.57
C ALA A 311 23.84 -6.22 -5.78
N GLN A 312 24.02 -7.51 -6.08
CA GLN A 312 24.77 -8.00 -7.24
C GLN A 312 24.15 -7.49 -8.56
N ARG A 313 22.84 -7.64 -8.75
CA ARG A 313 22.16 -7.17 -9.98
C ARG A 313 22.29 -5.66 -10.19
N LYS A 314 22.30 -4.89 -9.10
CA LYS A 314 22.43 -3.41 -9.17
C LYS A 314 23.89 -2.92 -9.17
N GLY A 315 24.87 -3.82 -9.10
CA GLY A 315 26.30 -3.46 -9.01
C GLY A 315 26.66 -2.76 -7.70
N TRP A 316 25.92 -3.01 -6.62
CA TRP A 316 26.18 -2.41 -5.31
C TRP A 316 27.01 -3.33 -4.42
N ARG A 317 27.86 -2.75 -3.59
CA ARG A 317 28.68 -3.54 -2.64
C ARG A 317 27.82 -4.20 -1.56
N TRP A 318 26.74 -3.57 -1.14
CA TRP A 318 25.82 -4.07 -0.12
C TRP A 318 24.49 -3.28 -0.14
N VAL A 319 23.45 -3.86 0.50
CA VAL A 319 22.14 -3.23 0.74
C VAL A 319 21.91 -3.21 2.24
N ARG A 320 21.43 -2.08 2.78
CA ARG A 320 21.11 -1.94 4.20
C ARG A 320 19.95 -2.88 4.58
N GLY A 321 20.03 -3.44 5.81
CA GLY A 321 19.02 -4.39 6.33
C GLY A 321 19.53 -5.82 6.47
N GLN A 322 20.74 -6.15 5.97
CA GLN A 322 21.30 -7.51 6.03
C GLN A 322 21.33 -8.08 7.46
N ALA A 323 21.79 -7.28 8.45
CA ALA A 323 21.86 -7.72 9.85
C ALA A 323 20.47 -7.94 10.45
N ALA A 324 19.50 -7.09 10.12
CA ALA A 324 18.11 -7.25 10.55
C ALA A 324 17.45 -8.49 9.91
N ALA A 325 17.71 -8.70 8.61
CA ALA A 325 17.24 -9.86 7.90
C ALA A 325 17.78 -11.17 8.51
N ARG A 326 19.09 -11.25 8.80
CA ARG A 326 19.69 -12.44 9.43
C ARG A 326 19.10 -12.77 10.82
N ARG A 327 18.59 -11.76 11.53
CA ARG A 327 17.93 -12.00 12.83
C ARG A 327 16.49 -12.46 12.67
N LEU A 328 15.79 -11.91 11.65
CA LEU A 328 14.39 -12.17 11.43
C LEU A 328 14.13 -13.54 10.79
N TYR A 329 14.97 -13.95 9.83
CA TYR A 329 14.82 -15.21 9.11
C TYR A 329 15.64 -16.31 9.81
N THR A 330 14.98 -17.36 10.30
CA THR A 330 15.61 -18.46 11.07
C THR A 330 16.53 -19.30 10.23
N ARG A 331 16.21 -19.51 8.94
CA ARG A 331 17.10 -20.13 7.96
C ARG A 331 17.86 -19.04 7.20
N ALA A 332 18.80 -18.40 7.87
CA ALA A 332 19.86 -17.68 7.16
C ALA A 332 20.72 -18.75 6.47
N THR A 333 20.26 -19.28 5.33
CA THR A 333 21.13 -20.12 4.49
C THR A 333 22.40 -19.33 4.19
N GLU A 334 23.52 -19.98 4.44
CA GLU A 334 24.89 -19.55 4.27
C GLU A 334 25.19 -18.82 2.96
#